data_0d094167def196522d16f3a5ee4be471
#
_entry.id   0d094167def196522d16f3a5ee4be471
#
_cell.length_a   1.000
_cell.length_b   1.000
_cell.length_c   1.000
_cell.angle_alpha   90.00
_cell.angle_beta   90.00
_cell.angle_gamma   90.00
#
_symmetry.space_group_name_H-M   'P 1'
#
loop_
_entity.id
_entity.type
_entity.pdbx_description
1 polymer ?
#
loop_
_entity_poly.entity_id
_entity_poly.type
_entity_poly.pdbx_seq_one_letter_code
_entity_poly.pdbx_strand_id
1 'polypeptide(L)'
;MDGRKTFGSYFKDRRINLGLTLRQFCEKHSMDPGNLSKIERGVLPPPKDEILKKYAHYLKLKEASNEWYEFFDLAAAESGRLPKELREKEIVARMPFLFRTIRGKKISKERLDKLIKLIKES
;
A
#
# COMPACT_ATOMS: atom_id res chain seq x y z
N MET A 1 21.77 -2.27 -4.63
CA MET A 1 20.49 -1.82 -4.08
C MET A 1 19.58 -1.44 -5.24
N ASP A 2 18.43 -2.02 -5.32
CA ASP A 2 17.57 -1.78 -6.47
C ASP A 2 16.72 -0.52 -6.38
N GLY A 3 16.75 0.17 -5.27
CA GLY A 3 16.00 1.41 -5.12
C GLY A 3 14.48 1.26 -5.21
N ARG A 4 14.00 0.03 -5.33
CA ARG A 4 12.57 -0.20 -5.45
C ARG A 4 11.89 -0.10 -4.09
N LYS A 5 10.86 0.72 -4.02
CA LYS A 5 10.10 0.86 -2.80
C LYS A 5 9.13 -0.32 -2.66
N THR A 6 9.20 -1.00 -1.52
CA THR A 6 8.28 -2.09 -1.21
C THR A 6 7.39 -1.68 -0.05
N PHE A 7 6.33 -2.44 0.18
CA PHE A 7 5.48 -2.20 1.34
C PHE A 7 6.28 -2.27 2.63
N GLY A 8 7.10 -3.31 2.78
CA GLY A 8 7.89 -3.50 3.99
C GLY A 8 8.88 -2.38 4.24
N SER A 9 9.60 -1.95 3.20
CA SER A 9 10.58 -0.88 3.34
C SER A 9 9.88 0.45 3.64
N TYR A 10 8.74 0.69 3.03
CA TYR A 10 7.96 1.88 3.29
C TYR A 10 7.46 1.90 4.74
N PHE A 11 6.94 0.76 5.20
CA PHE A 11 6.49 0.63 6.59
C PHE A 11 7.63 0.95 7.55
N LYS A 12 8.79 0.35 7.31
CA LYS A 12 9.96 0.57 8.14
C LYS A 12 10.37 2.04 8.18
N ASP A 13 10.42 2.68 7.02
CA ASP A 13 10.80 4.09 6.93
C ASP A 13 9.83 4.98 7.71
N ARG A 14 8.53 4.72 7.58
CA ARG A 14 7.54 5.50 8.31
C ARG A 14 7.62 5.26 9.81
N ARG A 15 7.90 4.03 10.22
CA ARG A 15 8.10 3.71 11.64
C ARG A 15 9.31 4.45 12.21
N ILE A 16 10.40 4.45 11.46
CA ILE A 16 11.62 5.14 11.88
C ILE A 16 11.39 6.64 11.97
N ASN A 17 10.62 7.20 11.05
CA ASN A 17 10.27 8.62 11.10
C ASN A 17 9.51 9.00 12.37
N LEU A 18 8.81 8.04 12.97
CA LEU A 18 8.13 8.27 14.25
C LEU A 18 9.07 8.15 15.44
N GLY A 19 10.34 7.82 15.19
CA GLY A 19 11.32 7.65 16.27
C GLY A 19 11.18 6.36 17.04
N LEU A 20 10.54 5.34 16.47
CA LEU A 20 10.27 4.10 17.16
C LEU A 20 11.07 2.94 16.59
N THR A 21 11.69 2.16 17.48
CA THR A 21 12.29 0.89 17.07
C THR A 21 11.18 -0.11 16.78
N LEU A 22 11.54 -1.21 16.13
CA LEU A 22 10.58 -2.29 15.87
C LEU A 22 9.91 -2.74 17.16
N ARG A 23 10.71 -2.98 18.19
CA ARG A 23 10.19 -3.44 19.48
C ARG A 23 9.27 -2.42 20.12
N GLN A 24 9.67 -1.14 20.12
CA GLN A 24 8.85 -0.09 20.70
C GLN A 24 7.51 0.05 19.98
N PHE A 25 7.54 -0.03 18.66
CA PHE A 25 6.33 0.06 17.87
C PHE A 25 5.39 -1.09 18.21
N CYS A 26 5.93 -2.30 18.29
CA CYS A 26 5.12 -3.49 18.59
C CYS A 26 4.56 -3.44 20.01
N GLU A 27 5.34 -2.98 20.97
CA GLU A 27 4.84 -2.83 22.34
C GLU A 27 3.69 -1.83 22.39
N LYS A 28 3.86 -0.70 21.71
CA LYS A 28 2.85 0.35 21.71
C LYS A 28 1.53 -0.11 21.13
N HIS A 29 1.57 -0.97 20.13
CA HIS A 29 0.37 -1.37 19.38
C HIS A 29 -0.02 -2.83 19.60
N SER A 30 0.59 -3.49 20.58
CA SER A 30 0.31 -4.90 20.90
C SER A 30 0.48 -5.82 19.69
N MET A 31 1.58 -5.63 18.97
CA MET A 31 1.89 -6.43 17.79
C MET A 31 3.03 -7.40 18.09
N ASP A 32 3.10 -8.47 17.32
CA ASP A 32 4.19 -9.43 17.42
C ASP A 32 5.42 -8.94 16.66
N PRO A 33 6.57 -8.73 17.35
CA PRO A 33 7.77 -8.23 16.67
C PRO A 33 8.29 -9.17 15.58
N GLY A 34 8.16 -10.48 15.77
CA GLY A 34 8.60 -11.44 14.77
C GLY A 34 7.82 -11.30 13.46
N ASN A 35 6.50 -11.17 13.58
CA ASN A 35 5.66 -11.00 12.41
C ASN A 35 5.94 -9.67 11.71
N LEU A 36 6.06 -8.59 12.47
CA LEU A 36 6.32 -7.29 11.84
C LEU A 36 7.68 -7.28 11.16
N SER A 37 8.69 -7.88 11.79
CA SER A 37 10.00 -7.98 11.17
C SER A 37 9.92 -8.69 9.82
N LYS A 38 9.15 -9.76 9.74
CA LYS A 38 8.99 -10.50 8.49
C LYS A 38 8.26 -9.69 7.43
N ILE A 39 7.28 -8.92 7.84
CA ILE A 39 6.57 -8.02 6.91
C ILE A 39 7.51 -6.95 6.38
N GLU A 40 8.30 -6.33 7.25
CA GLU A 40 9.23 -5.28 6.84
C GLU A 40 10.31 -5.81 5.90
N ARG A 41 10.70 -7.07 6.05
CA ARG A 41 11.70 -7.68 5.18
C ARG A 41 11.13 -8.32 3.92
N GLY A 42 9.81 -8.29 3.77
CA GLY A 42 9.15 -8.87 2.61
C GLY A 42 9.00 -10.38 2.68
N VAL A 43 9.23 -10.99 3.84
CA VAL A 43 9.07 -12.44 4.03
C VAL A 43 7.61 -12.82 4.18
N LEU A 44 6.83 -11.97 4.83
CA LEU A 44 5.39 -12.14 4.92
C LEU A 44 4.69 -11.08 4.09
N PRO A 45 3.53 -11.41 3.52
CA PRO A 45 2.77 -10.43 2.74
C PRO A 45 2.18 -9.35 3.62
N PRO A 46 1.80 -8.21 3.03
CA PRO A 46 1.09 -7.18 3.78
C PRO A 46 -0.22 -7.71 4.35
N PRO A 47 -0.67 -7.17 5.48
CA PRO A 47 -1.97 -7.55 6.02
C PRO A 47 -3.10 -7.08 5.12
N LYS A 48 -4.31 -7.56 5.40
CA LYS A 48 -5.47 -7.27 4.56
C LYS A 48 -6.43 -6.31 5.25
N ASP A 49 -7.12 -5.54 4.43
CA ASP A 49 -8.34 -4.79 4.79
C ASP A 49 -8.25 -4.05 6.14
N GLU A 50 -9.00 -4.49 7.13
CA GLU A 50 -9.09 -3.78 8.40
C GLU A 50 -7.77 -3.72 9.16
N ILE A 51 -6.99 -4.78 9.07
CA ILE A 51 -5.68 -4.81 9.74
C ILE A 51 -4.72 -3.85 9.06
N LEU A 52 -4.77 -3.80 7.73
CA LEU A 52 -3.95 -2.87 6.97
C LEU A 52 -4.30 -1.43 7.35
N LYS A 53 -5.58 -1.13 7.49
CA LYS A 53 -6.04 0.19 7.91
C LYS A 53 -5.56 0.53 9.32
N LYS A 54 -5.59 -0.42 10.23
CA LYS A 54 -5.05 -0.22 11.58
C LYS A 54 -3.57 0.13 11.52
N TYR A 55 -2.81 -0.57 10.68
CA TYR A 55 -1.38 -0.30 10.54
C TYR A 55 -1.13 1.11 10.01
N ALA A 56 -1.94 1.56 9.07
CA ALA A 56 -1.82 2.92 8.56
C ALA A 56 -2.03 3.95 9.69
N HIS A 57 -3.01 3.71 10.55
CA HIS A 57 -3.25 4.58 11.70
C HIS A 57 -2.10 4.51 12.71
N TYR A 58 -1.54 3.32 12.92
CA TYR A 58 -0.39 3.17 13.83
C TYR A 58 0.80 3.98 13.34
N LEU A 59 0.98 4.08 12.04
CA LEU A 59 2.04 4.88 11.44
C LEU A 59 1.70 6.37 11.39
N LYS A 60 0.50 6.72 11.87
CA LYS A 60 0.00 8.10 11.88
C LYS A 60 -0.08 8.72 10.50
N LEU A 61 -0.43 7.90 9.52
CA LEU A 61 -0.68 8.38 8.17
C LEU A 61 -2.03 9.08 8.13
N LYS A 62 -2.05 10.29 7.59
CA LYS A 62 -3.28 11.05 7.50
C LYS A 62 -4.16 10.48 6.40
N GLU A 63 -5.43 10.19 6.71
CA GLU A 63 -6.36 9.66 5.72
C GLU A 63 -6.43 10.58 4.50
N ALA A 64 -6.51 9.96 3.34
CA ALA A 64 -6.58 10.65 2.04
C ALA A 64 -5.34 11.48 1.69
N SER A 65 -4.24 11.33 2.42
CA SER A 65 -2.97 11.96 2.04
C SER A 65 -2.25 11.10 1.01
N ASN A 66 -1.22 11.67 0.39
CA ASN A 66 -0.40 10.90 -0.55
C ASN A 66 0.26 9.71 0.13
N GLU A 67 0.73 9.91 1.35
CA GLU A 67 1.37 8.85 2.13
C GLU A 67 0.39 7.73 2.45
N TRP A 68 -0.84 8.06 2.76
CA TRP A 68 -1.91 7.09 3.00
C TRP A 68 -2.14 6.24 1.75
N TYR A 69 -2.34 6.87 0.61
CA TYR A 69 -2.59 6.14 -0.63
C TYR A 69 -1.40 5.30 -1.06
N GLU A 70 -0.19 5.83 -0.90
CA GLU A 70 1.00 5.07 -1.25
C GLU A 70 1.11 3.80 -0.42
N PHE A 71 0.77 3.90 0.86
CA PHE A 71 0.77 2.74 1.76
C PHE A 71 -0.13 1.63 1.24
N PHE A 72 -1.37 1.97 0.90
CA PHE A 72 -2.33 0.99 0.40
C PHE A 72 -1.99 0.49 -1.00
N ASP A 73 -1.46 1.35 -1.84
CA ASP A 73 -1.05 0.95 -3.18
C ASP A 73 0.08 -0.06 -3.15
N LEU A 74 1.06 0.15 -2.29
CA LEU A 74 2.16 -0.79 -2.15
C LEU A 74 1.68 -2.14 -1.62
N ALA A 75 0.77 -2.11 -0.66
CA ALA A 75 0.21 -3.35 -0.13
C ALA A 75 -0.56 -4.10 -1.22
N ALA A 76 -1.36 -3.41 -2.00
CA ALA A 76 -2.13 -4.03 -3.08
C ALA A 76 -1.21 -4.62 -4.14
N ALA A 77 -0.16 -3.89 -4.51
CA ALA A 77 0.77 -4.36 -5.53
C ALA A 77 1.49 -5.64 -5.08
N GLU A 78 1.96 -5.68 -3.83
CA GLU A 78 2.69 -6.85 -3.34
C GLU A 78 1.81 -8.07 -3.12
N SER A 79 0.58 -7.85 -2.69
CA SER A 79 -0.33 -8.97 -2.42
C SER A 79 -1.04 -9.45 -3.67
N GLY A 80 -0.81 -8.81 -4.81
CA GLY A 80 -1.48 -9.18 -6.05
C GLY A 80 -2.96 -8.85 -6.05
N ARG A 81 -3.40 -7.98 -5.13
CA ARG A 81 -4.81 -7.58 -5.07
C ARG A 81 -5.00 -6.18 -5.62
N LEU A 82 -6.04 -6.02 -6.38
CA LEU A 82 -6.41 -4.71 -6.92
C LEU A 82 -7.27 -3.94 -5.91
N PRO A 83 -7.21 -2.59 -5.93
CA PRO A 83 -8.23 -1.81 -5.23
C PRO A 83 -9.61 -2.29 -5.64
N LYS A 84 -10.57 -2.16 -4.74
CA LYS A 84 -11.90 -2.70 -4.95
C LYS A 84 -12.50 -2.32 -6.30
N GLU A 85 -12.30 -1.08 -6.72
CA GLU A 85 -12.84 -0.57 -7.98
C GLU A 85 -12.22 -1.23 -9.21
N LEU A 86 -11.06 -1.84 -9.06
CA LEU A 86 -10.31 -2.40 -10.18
C LEU A 86 -10.21 -3.92 -10.16
N ARG A 87 -10.70 -4.56 -9.10
CA ARG A 87 -10.50 -6.00 -8.92
C ARG A 87 -11.00 -6.86 -10.07
N GLU A 88 -12.02 -6.41 -10.74
CA GLU A 88 -12.63 -7.19 -11.82
C GLU A 88 -12.02 -6.92 -13.20
N LYS A 89 -10.99 -6.10 -13.24
CA LYS A 89 -10.49 -5.56 -14.51
C LYS A 89 -9.11 -6.04 -14.92
N GLU A 90 -8.55 -7.03 -14.47
CA GLU A 90 -7.29 -7.65 -14.92
C GLU A 90 -6.24 -6.70 -15.51
N ILE A 91 -5.81 -5.71 -14.74
CA ILE A 91 -4.79 -4.77 -15.21
C ILE A 91 -3.55 -4.77 -14.34
N VAL A 92 -3.18 -5.95 -13.86
CA VAL A 92 -2.13 -6.11 -12.86
C VAL A 92 -0.80 -5.48 -13.26
N ALA A 93 -0.41 -5.67 -14.50
CA ALA A 93 0.93 -5.23 -14.93
C ALA A 93 1.13 -3.71 -14.92
N ARG A 94 0.06 -2.95 -14.96
CA ARG A 94 0.14 -1.49 -15.05
C ARG A 94 -0.43 -0.77 -13.84
N MET A 95 -0.64 -1.50 -12.76
CA MET A 95 -1.30 -0.97 -11.58
C MET A 95 -0.61 0.23 -10.93
N PRO A 96 0.70 0.22 -10.72
CA PRO A 96 1.31 1.37 -10.06
C PRO A 96 1.12 2.68 -10.82
N PHE A 97 1.23 2.62 -12.14
CA PHE A 97 0.99 3.79 -12.97
C PHE A 97 -0.47 4.21 -12.91
N LEU A 98 -1.38 3.24 -12.99
CA LEU A 98 -2.81 3.50 -12.94
C LEU A 98 -3.22 4.14 -11.61
N PHE A 99 -2.72 3.61 -10.49
CA PHE A 99 -3.02 4.17 -9.18
C PHE A 99 -2.60 5.63 -9.10
N ARG A 100 -1.40 5.93 -9.57
CA ARG A 100 -0.88 7.29 -9.53
C ARG A 100 -1.73 8.23 -10.39
N THR A 101 -2.12 7.78 -11.57
CA THR A 101 -2.93 8.57 -12.48
C THR A 101 -4.30 8.87 -11.89
N ILE A 102 -4.96 7.84 -11.36
CA ILE A 102 -6.29 7.99 -10.77
C ILE A 102 -6.25 8.96 -9.60
N ARG A 103 -5.28 8.77 -8.71
CA ARG A 103 -5.17 9.58 -7.51
C ARG A 103 -4.90 11.04 -7.83
N GLY A 104 -3.99 11.27 -8.76
CA GLY A 104 -3.56 12.63 -9.08
C GLY A 104 -4.61 13.47 -9.77
N LYS A 105 -5.54 12.84 -10.46
CA LYS A 105 -6.51 13.56 -11.28
C LYS A 105 -7.94 13.52 -10.80
N LYS A 106 -8.20 12.84 -9.68
CA LYS A 106 -9.57 12.68 -9.18
C LYS A 106 -10.52 12.22 -10.29
N ILE A 107 -10.13 11.17 -10.98
CA ILE A 107 -10.86 10.70 -12.16
C ILE A 107 -12.24 10.17 -11.77
N SER A 108 -13.27 10.55 -12.54
CA SER A 108 -14.62 10.02 -12.34
C SER A 108 -14.67 8.55 -12.72
N LYS A 109 -15.73 7.88 -12.27
CA LYS A 109 -15.90 6.46 -12.59
C LYS A 109 -15.93 6.22 -14.09
N GLU A 110 -16.59 7.10 -14.84
CA GLU A 110 -16.64 7.00 -16.29
C GLU A 110 -15.25 7.06 -16.92
N ARG A 111 -14.46 8.02 -16.49
CA ARG A 111 -13.10 8.16 -17.00
C ARG A 111 -12.24 6.99 -16.60
N LEU A 112 -12.43 6.48 -15.40
CA LEU A 112 -11.71 5.32 -14.94
C LEU A 112 -12.02 4.11 -15.82
N ASP A 113 -13.29 3.89 -16.14
CA ASP A 113 -13.68 2.79 -17.02
C ASP A 113 -13.06 2.92 -18.40
N LYS A 114 -13.02 4.13 -18.94
CA LYS A 114 -12.38 4.38 -20.25
C LYS A 114 -10.89 4.08 -20.18
N LEU A 115 -10.23 4.52 -19.12
CA LEU A 115 -8.81 4.29 -18.93
C LEU A 115 -8.49 2.80 -18.85
N ILE A 116 -9.29 2.08 -18.08
CA ILE A 116 -9.12 0.64 -17.94
C ILE A 116 -9.30 -0.06 -19.28
N LYS A 117 -10.29 0.36 -20.04
CA LYS A 117 -10.54 -0.21 -21.36
C LYS A 117 -9.35 0.01 -22.28
N LEU A 118 -8.78 1.21 -22.28
CA LEU A 118 -7.60 1.51 -23.08
C LEU A 118 -6.41 0.64 -22.70
N ILE A 119 -6.21 0.42 -21.42
CA ILE A 119 -5.13 -0.44 -20.94
C ILE A 119 -5.33 -1.87 -21.42
N LYS A 120 -6.56 -2.36 -21.37
CA LYS A 120 -6.85 -3.71 -21.80
C LYS A 120 -6.67 -3.90 -23.31
N GLU A 121 -6.97 -2.88 -24.10
CA GLU A 121 -6.87 -2.96 -25.53
C GLU A 121 -5.46 -2.73 -26.07
N SER A 122 -4.59 -2.22 -25.24
CA SER A 122 -3.19 -1.98 -25.66
C SER A 122 -2.25 -3.19 -25.36
#